data_620a0bd0c7759120457d0629b4022092
#
_entry.id   620a0bd0c7759120457d0629b4022092
#
_cell.length_a   1.000
_cell.length_b   1.000
_cell.length_c   1.000
_cell.angle_alpha   90.00
_cell.angle_beta   90.00
_cell.angle_gamma   90.00
#
_symmetry.space_group_name_H-M   'P 1'
#
loop_
_entity.id
_entity.type
_entity.pdbx_description
1 polymer ?
#
loop_
_entity_poly.entity_id
_entity_poly.type
_entity_poly.pdbx_seq_one_letter_code
_entity_poly.pdbx_strand_id
1 'polypeptide(L)'
;MTLTDSTVTLIPTGVMGPLGDGHSALLLGRSSVTRMGLFVLPGVIDADHTGEIKIMAWTPSPPCFIPKGQKIAQLVPFHSMTKPGIRDRTGGFGSTDKPVVLWTTQLSKDKPLLPCLVNGRQLLGLVDTGADVTIIKSSDWPSEWPLRDPNSAIVGVGGLQQPKQSARILSFEGPDGRIAHAAPYILPIPCTLWGRDLLSQWGMILQTNFQ
;
A
#
# COMPACT_ATOMS: atom_id res chain seq x y z
N MET A 1 7.84 3.22 -20.83
CA MET A 1 7.58 2.99 -19.40
C MET A 1 7.71 1.51 -19.12
N THR A 2 8.30 1.12 -18.00
CA THR A 2 8.43 -0.30 -17.63
C THR A 2 7.66 -0.56 -16.34
N LEU A 3 6.81 -1.57 -16.33
CA LEU A 3 6.19 -2.11 -15.12
C LEU A 3 7.19 -3.11 -14.52
N THR A 4 7.73 -2.79 -13.36
CA THR A 4 8.80 -3.57 -12.72
C THR A 4 8.29 -4.63 -11.75
N ASP A 5 7.03 -4.52 -11.35
CA ASP A 5 6.35 -5.42 -10.44
C ASP A 5 4.87 -5.64 -10.86
N SER A 6 4.12 -6.41 -10.08
CA SER A 6 2.72 -6.72 -10.36
C SER A 6 1.73 -5.75 -9.69
N THR A 7 2.18 -4.59 -9.25
CA THR A 7 1.27 -3.57 -8.69
C THR A 7 0.55 -2.81 -9.80
N VAL A 8 -0.65 -2.30 -9.48
CA VAL A 8 -1.40 -1.47 -10.41
C VAL A 8 -0.69 -0.13 -10.57
N THR A 9 -0.32 0.19 -11.81
CA THR A 9 0.38 1.43 -12.16
C THR A 9 -0.54 2.35 -12.93
N LEU A 10 -0.54 3.65 -12.58
CA LEU A 10 -1.23 4.69 -13.32
C LEU A 10 -0.35 5.21 -14.47
N ILE A 11 -0.77 4.94 -15.70
CA ILE A 11 -0.05 5.36 -16.91
C ILE A 11 -0.68 6.65 -17.44
N PRO A 12 0.07 7.76 -17.49
CA PRO A 12 -0.40 9.02 -18.04
C PRO A 12 -0.62 8.90 -19.55
N THR A 13 -1.70 9.49 -20.07
CA THR A 13 -2.01 9.48 -21.49
C THR A 13 -1.70 10.79 -22.20
N GLY A 14 -1.58 11.88 -21.44
CA GLY A 14 -1.53 13.25 -21.97
C GLY A 14 -2.88 13.76 -22.51
N VAL A 15 -3.96 12.99 -22.38
CA VAL A 15 -5.30 13.38 -22.80
C VAL A 15 -6.05 13.96 -21.60
N MET A 16 -6.55 15.17 -21.77
CA MET A 16 -7.33 15.87 -20.74
C MET A 16 -8.82 15.71 -21.01
N GLY A 17 -9.61 15.62 -19.95
CA GLY A 17 -11.06 15.83 -20.04
C GLY A 17 -11.42 17.31 -20.14
N PRO A 18 -12.71 17.67 -20.28
CA PRO A 18 -13.83 16.74 -20.49
C PRO A 18 -13.86 16.17 -21.91
N LEU A 19 -14.60 15.06 -22.09
CA LEU A 19 -14.73 14.42 -23.41
C LEU A 19 -15.60 15.20 -24.39
N GLY A 20 -16.29 16.24 -23.91
CA GLY A 20 -17.21 17.08 -24.70
C GLY A 20 -18.64 16.53 -24.77
N ASP A 21 -19.58 17.38 -25.13
CA ASP A 21 -21.00 17.07 -25.39
C ASP A 21 -21.71 16.27 -24.28
N GLY A 22 -21.26 16.41 -23.01
CA GLY A 22 -21.83 15.68 -21.89
C GLY A 22 -21.58 14.17 -21.91
N HIS A 23 -20.60 13.72 -22.69
CA HIS A 23 -20.23 12.31 -22.75
C HIS A 23 -19.40 11.86 -21.55
N SER A 24 -19.76 10.71 -21.02
CA SER A 24 -18.90 9.86 -20.21
C SER A 24 -18.29 8.77 -21.08
N ALA A 25 -17.25 8.08 -20.59
CA ALA A 25 -16.69 6.94 -21.31
C ALA A 25 -16.27 5.82 -20.38
N LEU A 26 -16.31 4.59 -20.89
CA LEU A 26 -15.60 3.47 -20.30
C LEU A 26 -14.18 3.43 -20.88
N LEU A 27 -13.19 3.42 -20.02
CA LEU A 27 -11.81 3.12 -20.38
C LEU A 27 -11.59 1.61 -20.24
N LEU A 28 -11.27 0.96 -21.34
CA LEU A 28 -11.09 -0.48 -21.41
C LEU A 28 -9.76 -0.83 -22.07
N GLY A 29 -9.19 -1.99 -21.70
CA GLY A 29 -8.02 -2.54 -22.38
C GLY A 29 -8.35 -3.01 -23.80
N ARG A 30 -7.34 -3.01 -24.65
CA ARG A 30 -7.44 -3.65 -25.98
C ARG A 30 -7.17 -5.13 -25.82
N SER A 31 -7.99 -5.98 -26.45
CA SER A 31 -7.86 -7.45 -26.37
C SER A 31 -6.49 -7.97 -26.80
N SER A 32 -5.87 -7.32 -27.79
CA SER A 32 -4.51 -7.68 -28.22
C SER A 32 -3.46 -7.51 -27.13
N VAL A 33 -3.61 -6.51 -26.27
CA VAL A 33 -2.70 -6.19 -25.18
C VAL A 33 -2.90 -7.16 -24.01
N THR A 34 -4.17 -7.45 -23.69
CA THR A 34 -4.52 -8.45 -22.67
C THR A 34 -3.95 -9.83 -23.01
N ARG A 35 -4.04 -10.23 -24.30
CA ARG A 35 -3.47 -11.48 -24.79
C ARG A 35 -1.94 -11.55 -24.64
N MET A 36 -1.25 -10.41 -24.59
CA MET A 36 0.20 -10.30 -24.38
C MET A 36 0.59 -10.26 -22.89
N GLY A 37 -0.38 -10.37 -21.97
CA GLY A 37 -0.13 -10.38 -20.53
C GLY A 37 -0.09 -9.01 -19.88
N LEU A 38 -0.52 -7.95 -20.56
CA LEU A 38 -0.73 -6.64 -19.95
C LEU A 38 -2.24 -6.40 -19.77
N PHE A 39 -2.67 -6.19 -18.53
CA PHE A 39 -4.07 -6.02 -18.17
C PHE A 39 -4.34 -4.54 -17.87
N VAL A 40 -5.37 -4.01 -18.49
CA VAL A 40 -5.91 -2.67 -18.21
C VAL A 40 -7.18 -2.83 -17.40
N LEU A 41 -7.21 -2.23 -16.22
CA LEU A 41 -8.40 -2.26 -15.37
C LEU A 41 -9.45 -1.30 -15.93
N PRO A 42 -10.73 -1.71 -15.93
CA PRO A 42 -11.82 -0.84 -16.38
C PRO A 42 -11.90 0.41 -15.51
N GLY A 43 -12.21 1.54 -16.13
CA GLY A 43 -12.48 2.80 -15.44
C GLY A 43 -13.61 3.56 -16.11
N VAL A 44 -14.32 4.37 -15.34
CA VAL A 44 -15.31 5.31 -15.85
C VAL A 44 -14.68 6.70 -15.89
N ILE A 45 -14.78 7.37 -17.02
CA ILE A 45 -14.44 8.78 -17.16
C ILE A 45 -15.76 9.53 -17.17
N ASP A 46 -16.00 10.28 -16.12
CA ASP A 46 -17.25 11.06 -15.97
C ASP A 46 -17.26 12.26 -16.91
N ALA A 47 -18.45 12.72 -17.29
CA ALA A 47 -18.62 13.84 -18.20
C ALA A 47 -18.07 15.18 -17.66
N ASP A 48 -17.98 15.31 -16.33
CA ASP A 48 -17.43 16.47 -15.61
C ASP A 48 -15.94 16.34 -15.25
N HIS A 49 -15.28 15.25 -15.66
CA HIS A 49 -13.86 15.09 -15.43
C HIS A 49 -13.03 15.98 -16.33
N THR A 50 -12.29 16.93 -15.75
CA THR A 50 -11.43 17.88 -16.48
C THR A 50 -9.95 17.56 -16.36
N GLY A 51 -9.58 16.60 -15.50
CA GLY A 51 -8.19 16.18 -15.27
C GLY A 51 -7.61 15.29 -16.37
N GLU A 52 -6.36 14.90 -16.20
CA GLU A 52 -5.71 13.94 -17.10
C GLU A 52 -6.33 12.55 -16.97
N ILE A 53 -6.69 11.95 -18.11
CA ILE A 53 -7.14 10.57 -18.20
C ILE A 53 -5.92 9.66 -18.08
N LYS A 54 -5.92 8.80 -17.05
CA LYS A 54 -4.84 7.83 -16.81
C LYS A 54 -5.34 6.41 -16.94
N ILE A 55 -4.47 5.53 -17.42
CA ILE A 55 -4.76 4.11 -17.58
C ILE A 55 -4.26 3.36 -16.36
N MET A 56 -5.12 2.61 -15.69
CA MET A 56 -4.73 1.66 -14.65
C MET A 56 -4.29 0.36 -15.33
N ALA A 57 -3.02 0.00 -15.21
CA ALA A 57 -2.50 -1.23 -15.81
C ALA A 57 -1.64 -2.02 -14.85
N TRP A 58 -1.59 -3.33 -15.04
CA TRP A 58 -0.74 -4.25 -14.31
C TRP A 58 -0.37 -5.45 -15.17
N THR A 59 0.64 -6.21 -14.75
CA THR A 59 1.04 -7.46 -15.39
C THR A 59 1.35 -8.53 -14.34
N PRO A 60 0.92 -9.78 -14.52
CA PRO A 60 1.33 -10.89 -13.65
C PRO A 60 2.77 -11.34 -13.88
N SER A 61 3.41 -10.91 -14.98
CA SER A 61 4.74 -11.35 -15.39
C SER A 61 5.68 -10.16 -15.66
N PRO A 62 6.08 -9.40 -14.60
CA PRO A 62 7.06 -8.33 -14.77
C PRO A 62 8.47 -8.89 -15.06
N PRO A 63 9.37 -8.09 -15.69
CA PRO A 63 9.14 -6.74 -16.15
C PRO A 63 8.40 -6.68 -17.50
N CYS A 64 7.49 -5.69 -17.66
CA CYS A 64 6.77 -5.46 -18.91
C CYS A 64 7.07 -4.06 -19.44
N PHE A 65 7.67 -3.95 -20.63
CA PHE A 65 7.99 -2.67 -21.26
C PHE A 65 6.87 -2.24 -22.21
N ILE A 66 6.37 -1.02 -22.00
CA ILE A 66 5.36 -0.38 -22.83
C ILE A 66 6.02 0.79 -23.58
N PRO A 67 6.17 0.69 -24.91
CA PRO A 67 6.70 1.77 -25.73
C PRO A 67 5.87 3.05 -25.63
N LYS A 68 6.53 4.21 -25.74
CA LYS A 68 5.82 5.50 -25.78
C LYS A 68 4.91 5.54 -27.03
N GLY A 69 3.68 5.99 -26.85
CA GLY A 69 2.68 6.08 -27.92
C GLY A 69 1.99 4.74 -28.26
N GLN A 70 2.30 3.66 -27.56
CA GLN A 70 1.63 2.39 -27.76
C GLN A 70 0.15 2.48 -27.34
N LYS A 71 -0.74 2.11 -28.26
CA LYS A 71 -2.19 2.06 -28.00
C LYS A 71 -2.54 0.81 -27.19
N ILE A 72 -2.68 0.95 -25.86
CA ILE A 72 -2.95 -0.15 -24.93
C ILE A 72 -4.40 -0.19 -24.44
N ALA A 73 -5.10 0.94 -24.53
CA ALA A 73 -6.47 1.09 -24.07
C ALA A 73 -7.32 1.78 -25.14
N GLN A 74 -8.63 1.82 -24.92
CA GLN A 74 -9.61 2.48 -25.73
C GLN A 74 -10.70 3.09 -24.86
N LEU A 75 -11.32 4.17 -25.35
CA LEU A 75 -12.50 4.79 -24.74
C LEU A 75 -13.74 4.37 -25.52
N VAL A 76 -14.77 3.97 -24.79
CA VAL A 76 -16.11 3.69 -25.32
C VAL A 76 -17.04 4.76 -24.77
N PRO A 77 -17.33 5.83 -25.54
CA PRO A 77 -18.16 6.92 -25.07
C PRO A 77 -19.64 6.52 -24.99
N PHE A 78 -20.35 7.14 -24.05
CA PHE A 78 -21.80 7.02 -23.91
C PHE A 78 -22.37 8.32 -23.33
N HIS A 79 -23.66 8.58 -23.60
CA HIS A 79 -24.33 9.71 -22.99
C HIS A 79 -24.53 9.48 -21.48
N SER A 80 -24.05 10.41 -20.68
CA SER A 80 -24.29 10.36 -19.25
C SER A 80 -25.76 10.68 -18.95
N MET A 81 -26.42 9.79 -18.21
CA MET A 81 -27.77 10.05 -17.70
C MET A 81 -27.76 10.89 -16.41
N THR A 82 -26.59 11.08 -15.81
CA THR A 82 -26.41 11.93 -14.63
C THR A 82 -26.18 13.37 -15.06
N LYS A 83 -26.78 14.32 -14.33
CA LYS A 83 -26.48 15.74 -14.56
C LYS A 83 -25.01 15.99 -14.20
N PRO A 84 -24.26 16.77 -14.99
CA PRO A 84 -22.93 17.18 -14.65
C PRO A 84 -22.92 17.82 -13.25
N GLY A 85 -21.90 17.53 -12.46
CA GLY A 85 -21.69 18.17 -11.17
C GLY A 85 -21.54 19.70 -11.33
N ILE A 86 -21.91 20.45 -10.30
CA ILE A 86 -21.82 21.92 -10.29
C ILE A 86 -20.36 22.41 -10.24
N ARG A 87 -19.40 21.52 -9.94
CA ARG A 87 -17.98 21.84 -9.83
C ARG A 87 -17.16 20.99 -10.79
N ASP A 88 -16.21 21.64 -11.46
CA ASP A 88 -15.19 20.95 -12.25
C ASP A 88 -14.43 19.96 -11.38
N ARG A 89 -14.31 18.73 -11.84
CA ARG A 89 -13.66 17.64 -11.14
C ARG A 89 -12.34 17.30 -11.82
N THR A 90 -11.23 17.82 -11.26
CA THR A 90 -9.88 17.52 -11.74
C THR A 90 -9.28 16.27 -11.10
N GLY A 91 -9.81 15.85 -9.95
CA GLY A 91 -9.34 14.71 -9.20
C GLY A 91 -9.98 13.38 -9.60
N GLY A 92 -9.27 12.29 -9.39
CA GLY A 92 -9.72 10.91 -9.59
C GLY A 92 -8.99 9.95 -8.67
N PHE A 93 -9.25 8.66 -8.78
CA PHE A 93 -8.55 7.58 -8.04
C PHE A 93 -8.57 7.75 -6.51
N GLY A 94 -9.71 8.22 -5.95
CA GLY A 94 -9.87 8.43 -4.50
C GLY A 94 -9.36 9.76 -3.98
N SER A 95 -9.13 10.76 -4.82
CA SER A 95 -8.74 12.11 -4.39
C SER A 95 -9.83 12.86 -3.59
N THR A 96 -11.10 12.48 -3.79
CA THR A 96 -12.26 13.08 -3.10
C THR A 96 -12.76 12.26 -1.93
N ASP A 97 -12.59 10.93 -2.00
CA ASP A 97 -12.94 10.00 -0.94
C ASP A 97 -12.15 8.70 -1.15
N LYS A 98 -11.38 8.29 -0.14
CA LYS A 98 -10.58 7.07 -0.22
C LYS A 98 -11.44 5.89 0.20
N PRO A 99 -11.72 4.92 -0.69
CA PRO A 99 -12.39 3.71 -0.28
C PRO A 99 -11.52 2.96 0.74
N VAL A 100 -12.12 2.46 1.79
CA VAL A 100 -11.44 1.60 2.76
C VAL A 100 -11.44 0.18 2.21
N VAL A 101 -10.28 -0.29 1.75
CA VAL A 101 -10.05 -1.68 1.39
C VAL A 101 -9.24 -2.31 2.51
N LEU A 102 -9.85 -3.26 3.22
CA LEU A 102 -9.18 -4.00 4.29
C LEU A 102 -8.59 -5.28 3.72
N TRP A 103 -7.27 -5.40 3.82
CA TRP A 103 -6.59 -6.66 3.54
C TRP A 103 -6.71 -7.55 4.76
N THR A 104 -7.21 -8.77 4.57
CA THR A 104 -7.35 -9.75 5.63
C THR A 104 -6.43 -10.92 5.38
N THR A 105 -5.81 -11.43 6.45
CA THR A 105 -5.06 -12.67 6.42
C THR A 105 -5.70 -13.63 7.42
N GLN A 106 -6.04 -14.81 6.97
CA GLN A 106 -6.54 -15.85 7.86
C GLN A 106 -5.41 -16.38 8.73
N LEU A 107 -5.63 -16.41 10.04
CA LEU A 107 -4.68 -17.05 10.96
C LEU A 107 -4.66 -18.56 10.68
N SER A 108 -3.47 -19.08 10.41
CA SER A 108 -3.19 -20.50 10.27
C SER A 108 -2.42 -21.01 11.51
N LYS A 109 -1.92 -22.23 11.43
CA LYS A 109 -0.98 -22.77 12.43
C LYS A 109 0.40 -22.12 12.37
N ASP A 110 0.72 -21.42 11.27
CA ASP A 110 1.98 -20.73 11.09
C ASP A 110 1.98 -19.40 11.83
N LYS A 111 3.19 -18.91 12.10
CA LYS A 111 3.37 -17.62 12.75
C LYS A 111 2.83 -16.49 11.85
N PRO A 112 2.02 -15.56 12.38
CA PRO A 112 1.52 -14.43 11.62
C PRO A 112 2.64 -13.41 11.37
N LEU A 113 3.45 -13.67 10.36
CA LEU A 113 4.55 -12.80 9.94
C LEU A 113 4.02 -11.71 8.99
N LEU A 114 4.41 -10.47 9.26
CA LEU A 114 4.02 -9.31 8.48
C LEU A 114 5.26 -8.58 7.97
N PRO A 115 5.42 -8.38 6.65
CA PRO A 115 6.45 -7.51 6.12
C PRO A 115 6.10 -6.04 6.37
N CYS A 116 7.10 -5.23 6.71
CA CYS A 116 6.97 -3.80 6.97
C CYS A 116 8.17 -3.06 6.40
N LEU A 117 7.96 -1.89 5.81
CA LEU A 117 9.04 -0.99 5.41
C LEU A 117 9.38 -0.05 6.57
N VAL A 118 10.53 -0.28 7.18
CA VAL A 118 11.05 0.55 8.27
C VAL A 118 12.04 1.55 7.70
N ASN A 119 11.67 2.83 7.64
CA ASN A 119 12.43 3.87 6.93
C ASN A 119 12.87 3.42 5.52
N GLY A 120 11.98 2.74 4.77
CA GLY A 120 12.22 2.24 3.43
C GLY A 120 12.97 0.91 3.34
N ARG A 121 13.40 0.31 4.45
CA ARG A 121 14.02 -1.02 4.51
C ARG A 121 12.99 -2.08 4.89
N GLN A 122 12.85 -3.10 4.08
CA GLN A 122 11.91 -4.20 4.37
C GLN A 122 12.42 -5.08 5.50
N LEU A 123 11.61 -5.23 6.54
CA LEU A 123 11.80 -6.18 7.64
C LEU A 123 10.58 -7.08 7.75
N LEU A 124 10.81 -8.31 8.22
CA LEU A 124 9.75 -9.27 8.49
C LEU A 124 9.62 -9.46 10.00
N GLY A 125 8.44 -9.23 10.54
CA GLY A 125 8.19 -9.39 11.97
C GLY A 125 6.91 -10.12 12.28
N LEU A 126 6.86 -10.71 13.45
CA LEU A 126 5.69 -11.38 14.00
C LEU A 126 4.70 -10.33 14.52
N VAL A 127 3.44 -10.46 14.14
CA VAL A 127 2.34 -9.69 14.74
C VAL A 127 2.12 -10.22 16.16
N ASP A 128 2.49 -9.42 17.16
CA ASP A 128 2.43 -9.81 18.57
C ASP A 128 1.51 -8.87 19.37
N THR A 129 0.26 -9.29 19.52
CA THR A 129 -0.74 -8.54 20.31
C THR A 129 -0.47 -8.59 21.83
N GLY A 130 0.42 -9.47 22.29
CA GLY A 130 0.86 -9.56 23.67
C GLY A 130 1.98 -8.58 24.02
N ALA A 131 2.71 -8.08 23.01
CA ALA A 131 3.78 -7.11 23.21
C ALA A 131 3.24 -5.67 23.24
N ASP A 132 3.59 -4.91 24.28
CA ASP A 132 3.23 -3.48 24.38
C ASP A 132 4.01 -2.63 23.38
N VAL A 133 5.24 -3.02 23.10
CA VAL A 133 6.21 -2.27 22.31
C VAL A 133 6.84 -3.14 21.22
N THR A 134 7.19 -2.49 20.12
CA THR A 134 7.88 -3.12 19.00
C THR A 134 9.34 -3.40 19.35
N ILE A 135 9.77 -4.62 19.03
CA ILE A 135 11.13 -5.09 19.27
C ILE A 135 11.73 -5.57 17.95
N ILE A 136 12.81 -4.94 17.51
CA ILE A 136 13.54 -5.38 16.32
C ILE A 136 14.65 -6.33 16.77
N LYS A 137 14.74 -7.48 16.08
CA LYS A 137 15.82 -8.44 16.27
C LYS A 137 17.16 -7.78 15.99
N SER A 138 18.14 -7.97 16.87
CA SER A 138 19.46 -7.32 16.77
C SER A 138 20.17 -7.57 15.44
N SER A 139 20.01 -8.74 14.84
CA SER A 139 20.62 -9.05 13.54
C SER A 139 19.95 -8.32 12.35
N ASP A 140 18.74 -7.80 12.53
CA ASP A 140 17.99 -7.09 11.49
C ASP A 140 18.19 -5.57 11.59
N TRP A 141 18.86 -5.12 12.69
CA TRP A 141 19.13 -3.70 12.92
C TRP A 141 20.31 -3.22 12.09
N PRO A 142 20.13 -2.18 11.27
CA PRO A 142 21.23 -1.58 10.52
C PRO A 142 22.25 -0.92 11.45
N SER A 143 23.52 -1.20 11.25
CA SER A 143 24.61 -0.66 12.10
C SER A 143 24.72 0.87 12.05
N GLU A 144 24.24 1.49 10.96
CA GLU A 144 24.21 2.93 10.75
C GLU A 144 23.09 3.66 11.50
N TRP A 145 22.11 2.92 12.04
CA TRP A 145 21.03 3.53 12.80
C TRP A 145 21.43 3.71 14.26
N PRO A 146 21.35 4.95 14.78
CA PRO A 146 21.85 5.23 16.12
C PRO A 146 20.97 4.60 17.20
N LEU A 147 21.63 4.06 18.21
CA LEU A 147 21.03 3.48 19.40
C LEU A 147 21.25 4.39 20.61
N ARG A 148 20.35 4.28 21.57
CA ARG A 148 20.49 4.88 22.92
C ARG A 148 20.21 3.86 24.00
N ASP A 149 20.68 4.14 25.21
CA ASP A 149 20.23 3.43 26.38
C ASP A 149 18.85 3.95 26.79
N PRO A 150 17.85 3.07 26.94
CA PRO A 150 16.53 3.48 27.39
C PRO A 150 16.52 3.81 28.89
N ASN A 151 15.62 4.69 29.28
CA ASN A 151 15.42 5.02 30.69
C ASN A 151 14.63 3.96 31.48
N SER A 152 14.16 2.91 30.79
CA SER A 152 13.34 1.83 31.37
C SER A 152 13.79 0.47 30.88
N ALA A 153 13.73 -0.50 31.77
CA ALA A 153 13.92 -1.91 31.41
C ALA A 153 12.63 -2.50 30.85
N ILE A 154 12.77 -3.49 29.97
CA ILE A 154 11.64 -4.28 29.49
C ILE A 154 11.53 -5.56 30.31
N VAL A 155 10.33 -5.87 30.75
CA VAL A 155 9.99 -7.14 31.37
C VAL A 155 9.26 -8.00 30.33
N GLY A 156 9.81 -9.13 30.00
CA GLY A 156 9.21 -10.11 29.10
C GLY A 156 9.22 -11.51 29.70
N VAL A 157 8.77 -12.50 28.94
CA VAL A 157 8.73 -13.90 29.35
C VAL A 157 10.12 -14.42 29.76
N GLY A 158 11.21 -13.81 29.25
CA GLY A 158 12.60 -14.11 29.61
C GLY A 158 13.14 -13.35 30.82
N GLY A 159 12.30 -12.63 31.58
CA GLY A 159 12.69 -11.79 32.71
C GLY A 159 13.07 -10.36 32.32
N LEU A 160 13.79 -9.70 33.27
CA LEU A 160 14.23 -8.30 33.08
C LEU A 160 15.36 -8.24 32.06
N GLN A 161 15.17 -7.47 31.02
CA GLN A 161 16.15 -7.23 29.95
C GLN A 161 16.53 -5.72 29.94
N GLN A 162 17.82 -5.44 29.68
CA GLN A 162 18.28 -4.08 29.38
C GLN A 162 18.49 -3.95 27.86
N PRO A 163 17.47 -3.61 27.10
CA PRO A 163 17.58 -3.49 25.65
C PRO A 163 18.31 -2.21 25.27
N LYS A 164 18.81 -2.13 24.05
CA LYS A 164 19.03 -0.84 23.40
C LYS A 164 17.72 -0.34 22.80
N GLN A 165 17.60 0.95 22.56
CA GLN A 165 16.45 1.55 21.90
C GLN A 165 16.93 2.41 20.73
N SER A 166 16.12 2.50 19.69
CA SER A 166 16.37 3.46 18.62
C SER A 166 16.50 4.88 19.21
N ALA A 167 17.56 5.59 18.84
CA ALA A 167 17.73 6.98 19.24
C ALA A 167 16.79 7.93 18.49
N ARG A 168 16.12 7.44 17.44
CA ARG A 168 15.20 8.20 16.58
C ARG A 168 13.86 7.49 16.51
N ILE A 169 12.81 8.27 16.30
CA ILE A 169 11.50 7.75 15.88
C ILE A 169 11.64 7.33 14.42
N LEU A 170 11.25 6.10 14.13
CA LEU A 170 11.26 5.53 12.78
C LEU A 170 9.85 5.48 12.21
N SER A 171 9.76 5.49 10.91
CA SER A 171 8.53 5.31 10.15
C SER A 171 8.39 3.82 9.79
N PHE A 172 7.22 3.26 10.03
CA PHE A 172 6.85 1.88 9.76
C PHE A 172 5.66 1.86 8.82
N GLU A 173 5.90 1.49 7.58
CA GLU A 173 4.84 1.38 6.57
C GLU A 173 4.38 -0.08 6.48
N GLY A 174 3.13 -0.31 6.80
CA GLY A 174 2.48 -1.61 6.72
C GLY A 174 2.16 -2.03 5.28
N PRO A 175 1.69 -3.27 5.06
CA PRO A 175 1.39 -3.79 3.72
C PRO A 175 0.31 -3.02 2.95
N ASP A 176 -0.54 -2.31 3.68
CA ASP A 176 -1.63 -1.48 3.14
C ASP A 176 -1.23 0.00 2.96
N GLY A 177 0.08 0.32 3.14
CA GLY A 177 0.61 1.66 3.01
C GLY A 177 0.33 2.59 4.20
N ARG A 178 -0.28 2.10 5.28
CA ARG A 178 -0.45 2.89 6.52
C ARG A 178 0.88 3.05 7.21
N ILE A 179 1.14 4.26 7.67
CA ILE A 179 2.39 4.63 8.33
C ILE A 179 2.14 4.77 9.83
N ALA A 180 2.94 4.09 10.62
CA ALA A 180 3.04 4.23 12.06
C ALA A 180 4.42 4.76 12.46
N HIS A 181 4.55 5.29 13.66
CA HIS A 181 5.80 5.84 14.15
C HIS A 181 6.13 5.29 15.54
N ALA A 182 7.33 4.78 15.72
CA ALA A 182 7.82 4.30 17.01
C ALA A 182 9.35 4.44 17.14
N ALA A 183 9.84 4.37 18.37
CA ALA A 183 11.24 4.17 18.66
C ALA A 183 11.42 2.74 19.20
N PRO A 184 11.65 1.75 18.35
CA PRO A 184 11.65 0.35 18.72
C PRO A 184 12.80 0.03 19.66
N TYR A 185 12.63 -1.05 20.42
CA TYR A 185 13.70 -1.65 21.20
C TYR A 185 14.42 -2.71 20.38
N ILE A 186 15.68 -2.95 20.71
CA ILE A 186 16.55 -3.88 20.00
C ILE A 186 17.04 -4.94 20.99
N LEU A 187 16.72 -6.20 20.70
CA LEU A 187 17.05 -7.35 21.52
C LEU A 187 17.56 -8.53 20.67
N PRO A 188 18.38 -9.42 21.23
CA PRO A 188 18.81 -10.66 20.58
C PRO A 188 17.71 -11.73 20.67
N ILE A 189 16.58 -11.48 20.03
CA ILE A 189 15.41 -12.37 19.98
C ILE A 189 15.35 -13.15 18.67
N PRO A 190 14.62 -14.29 18.61
CA PRO A 190 14.54 -15.13 17.40
C PRO A 190 13.94 -14.44 16.18
N CYS A 191 12.98 -13.54 16.38
CA CYS A 191 12.32 -12.79 15.31
C CYS A 191 11.90 -11.39 15.81
N THR A 192 11.82 -10.44 14.88
CA THR A 192 11.27 -9.10 15.14
C THR A 192 9.81 -9.22 15.54
N LEU A 193 9.35 -8.40 16.48
CA LEU A 193 7.98 -8.36 17.00
C LEU A 193 7.35 -6.99 16.68
N TRP A 194 6.21 -7.01 16.02
CA TRP A 194 5.37 -5.81 15.87
C TRP A 194 4.42 -5.72 17.03
N GLY A 195 4.69 -4.81 17.96
CA GLY A 195 3.91 -4.61 19.18
C GLY A 195 2.68 -3.74 18.98
N ARG A 196 1.87 -3.61 20.03
CA ARG A 196 0.63 -2.81 20.02
C ARG A 196 0.86 -1.33 19.74
N ASP A 197 2.06 -0.82 20.02
CA ASP A 197 2.48 0.55 19.67
C ASP A 197 2.41 0.83 18.16
N LEU A 198 2.66 -0.16 17.30
CA LEU A 198 2.46 -0.07 15.86
C LEU A 198 1.08 -0.56 15.43
N LEU A 199 0.65 -1.73 15.93
CA LEU A 199 -0.58 -2.38 15.51
C LEU A 199 -1.82 -1.48 15.69
N SER A 200 -1.85 -0.70 16.79
CA SER A 200 -2.93 0.26 17.05
C SER A 200 -2.91 1.45 16.10
N GLN A 201 -1.73 1.97 15.76
CA GLN A 201 -1.60 3.06 14.79
C GLN A 201 -2.00 2.63 13.38
N TRP A 202 -1.73 1.38 13.01
CA TRP A 202 -2.22 0.81 11.74
C TRP A 202 -3.71 0.50 11.78
N GLY A 203 -4.38 0.62 12.94
CA GLY A 203 -5.79 0.28 13.11
C GLY A 203 -6.07 -1.20 12.91
N MET A 204 -5.12 -2.07 13.30
CA MET A 204 -5.32 -3.52 13.22
C MET A 204 -6.40 -3.98 14.19
N ILE A 205 -7.26 -4.85 13.73
CA ILE A 205 -8.33 -5.47 14.51
C ILE A 205 -8.18 -6.99 14.49
N LEU A 206 -8.49 -7.63 15.62
CA LEU A 206 -8.66 -9.06 15.73
C LEU A 206 -10.15 -9.35 15.55
N GLN A 207 -10.51 -10.12 14.53
CA GLN A 207 -11.88 -10.47 14.24
C GLN A 207 -12.04 -11.99 14.20
N THR A 208 -13.07 -12.51 14.83
CA THR A 208 -13.49 -13.91 14.73
C THR A 208 -14.81 -13.97 13.97
N ASN A 209 -14.87 -14.83 12.96
CA ASN A 209 -16.12 -15.13 12.27
C ASN A 209 -16.78 -16.31 12.98
N PHE A 210 -17.70 -16.02 13.89
CA PHE A 210 -18.63 -17.04 14.36
C PHE A 210 -19.70 -17.25 13.28
N GLN A 211 -19.74 -18.45 12.71
CA GLN A 211 -20.89 -18.91 11.92
C GLN A 211 -21.96 -19.45 12.86
#